data_f302563b0a000265f3c46c8a8182c3f5
#
_entry.id   f302563b0a000265f3c46c8a8182c3f5
#
_cell.length_a   1.000
_cell.length_b   1.000
_cell.length_c   1.000
_cell.angle_alpha   90.00
_cell.angle_beta   90.00
_cell.angle_gamma   90.00
#
_symmetry.space_group_name_H-M   'P 1'
#
loop_
_entity.id
_entity.type
_entity.pdbx_description
1 polymer ?
#
loop_
_entity_poly.entity_id
_entity_poly.type
_entity_poly.pdbx_seq_one_letter_code
_entity_poly.pdbx_strand_id
1 'polypeptide(L)'
;MTAEPLDSSLHVVRQIDDRPQKLFCGHCGRIPNGEPEPKKAHPESRVCSSCGMGLLLQAPAEFAPSPGDPFLVVDGSLTICALSRVAEELLGVTETEAVNRHIGEFLVPGDSEAPTSENLGALLAWAARGDAPAKSVVVRPTNTFGVRYWARVGPCGPPRAALLVLADAR
;
A
#
# COMPACT_ATOMS: atom_id res chain seq x y z
N MET A 1 -18.03 42.98 -32.07
CA MET A 1 -16.89 42.16 -31.61
C MET A 1 -17.37 41.49 -30.30
N THR A 2 -17.89 40.30 -30.41
CA THR A 2 -18.40 39.47 -29.30
C THR A 2 -17.31 38.48 -28.89
N ALA A 3 -16.82 38.66 -27.68
CA ALA A 3 -15.85 37.72 -27.13
C ALA A 3 -16.58 36.45 -26.65
N GLU A 4 -16.21 35.30 -27.19
CA GLU A 4 -16.66 33.99 -26.70
C GLU A 4 -15.98 33.68 -25.36
N PRO A 5 -16.69 33.13 -24.40
CA PRO A 5 -16.09 32.68 -23.17
C PRO A 5 -15.34 31.34 -23.43
N LEU A 6 -14.06 31.30 -23.10
CA LEU A 6 -13.26 30.06 -23.06
C LEU A 6 -13.81 29.15 -21.97
N ASP A 7 -14.49 28.09 -22.38
CA ASP A 7 -14.92 26.99 -21.52
C ASP A 7 -13.66 26.18 -21.07
N SER A 8 -13.15 26.53 -19.91
CA SER A 8 -12.07 25.81 -19.25
C SER A 8 -12.62 24.62 -18.46
N SER A 9 -13.23 23.68 -19.17
CA SER A 9 -13.57 22.37 -18.58
C SER A 9 -12.28 21.58 -18.37
N LEU A 10 -11.69 21.74 -17.20
CA LEU A 10 -10.67 20.83 -16.70
C LEU A 10 -11.30 19.45 -16.51
N HIS A 11 -11.29 18.64 -17.54
CA HIS A 11 -11.56 17.22 -17.43
C HIS A 11 -10.44 16.61 -16.58
N VAL A 12 -10.69 16.42 -15.31
CA VAL A 12 -9.90 15.52 -14.47
C VAL A 12 -10.11 14.12 -15.06
N VAL A 13 -9.20 13.70 -15.92
CA VAL A 13 -9.13 12.33 -16.39
C VAL A 13 -8.80 11.48 -15.15
N ARG A 14 -9.83 10.90 -14.53
CA ARG A 14 -9.63 9.78 -13.63
C ARG A 14 -9.01 8.67 -14.49
N GLN A 15 -7.73 8.43 -14.33
CA GLN A 15 -7.14 7.19 -14.82
C GLN A 15 -7.84 6.06 -14.04
N ILE A 16 -8.80 5.43 -14.69
CA ILE A 16 -9.40 4.20 -14.22
C ILE A 16 -8.31 3.16 -14.42
N ASP A 17 -7.81 2.61 -13.35
CA ASP A 17 -6.89 1.48 -13.39
C ASP A 17 -7.70 0.26 -13.85
N ASP A 18 -7.58 -0.09 -15.12
CA ASP A 18 -8.32 -1.21 -15.74
C ASP A 18 -7.82 -2.59 -15.26
N ARG A 19 -6.80 -2.64 -14.40
CA ARG A 19 -6.30 -3.89 -13.84
C ARG A 19 -7.33 -4.52 -12.90
N PRO A 20 -7.46 -5.86 -12.90
CA PRO A 20 -8.37 -6.54 -11.97
C PRO A 20 -7.97 -6.17 -10.53
N GLN A 21 -8.96 -5.71 -9.76
CA GLN A 21 -8.77 -5.28 -8.38
C GLN A 21 -9.20 -6.39 -7.43
N LYS A 22 -8.47 -6.56 -6.33
CA LYS A 22 -8.84 -7.43 -5.21
C LYS A 22 -9.03 -6.62 -3.95
N LEU A 23 -10.04 -6.99 -3.17
CA LEU A 23 -10.23 -6.50 -1.81
C LEU A 23 -9.36 -7.31 -0.85
N PHE A 24 -8.80 -6.62 0.12
CA PHE A 24 -8.10 -7.23 1.25
C PHE A 24 -8.30 -6.40 2.51
N CYS A 25 -8.17 -7.03 3.66
CA CYS A 25 -8.20 -6.33 4.95
C CYS A 25 -6.82 -5.77 5.28
N GLY A 26 -6.74 -4.47 5.60
CA GLY A 26 -5.49 -3.79 5.96
C GLY A 26 -4.82 -4.29 7.24
N HIS A 27 -5.52 -5.09 8.07
CA HIS A 27 -4.97 -5.66 9.31
C HIS A 27 -4.66 -7.16 9.19
N CYS A 28 -5.63 -7.97 8.75
CA CYS A 28 -5.46 -9.43 8.73
C CYS A 28 -5.14 -10.02 7.35
N GLY A 29 -5.12 -9.21 6.29
CA GLY A 29 -4.85 -9.63 4.92
C GLY A 29 -5.94 -10.50 4.27
N ARG A 30 -6.98 -10.89 5.01
CA ARG A 30 -8.03 -11.77 4.46
C ARG A 30 -8.84 -11.07 3.39
N ILE A 31 -9.21 -11.84 2.39
CA ILE A 31 -10.14 -11.44 1.35
C ILE A 31 -11.55 -11.74 1.87
N PRO A 32 -12.48 -10.77 1.90
CA PRO A 32 -13.86 -11.05 2.30
C PRO A 32 -14.47 -12.11 1.39
N ASN A 33 -15.18 -13.08 1.97
CA ASN A 33 -15.97 -14.03 1.22
C ASN A 33 -17.22 -13.33 0.69
N GLY A 34 -17.21 -12.94 -0.57
CA GLY A 34 -18.29 -12.27 -1.27
C GLY A 34 -17.74 -11.19 -2.18
N GLU A 35 -18.17 -11.16 -3.43
CA GLU A 35 -17.86 -10.02 -4.30
C GLU A 35 -18.49 -8.77 -3.70
N PRO A 36 -17.71 -7.71 -3.47
CA PRO A 36 -18.29 -6.44 -3.07
C PRO A 36 -19.09 -5.93 -4.25
N GLU A 37 -20.38 -5.80 -4.09
CA GLU A 37 -21.18 -5.04 -5.06
C GLU A 37 -20.61 -3.61 -5.11
N PRO A 38 -20.19 -3.10 -6.27
CA PRO A 38 -19.54 -1.79 -6.40
C PRO A 38 -20.49 -0.61 -6.13
N LYS A 39 -21.74 -0.87 -5.75
CA LYS A 39 -22.79 0.13 -5.60
C LYS A 39 -23.24 0.23 -4.15
N LYS A 40 -22.80 1.28 -3.48
CA LYS A 40 -23.16 1.75 -2.13
C LYS A 40 -22.32 1.15 -0.99
N ALA A 41 -21.03 1.42 -0.96
CA ALA A 41 -20.25 1.23 0.25
C ALA A 41 -20.69 2.24 1.32
N HIS A 42 -21.56 1.85 2.21
CA HIS A 42 -21.76 2.53 3.48
C HIS A 42 -20.42 2.51 4.25
N PRO A 43 -20.03 3.55 4.99
CA PRO A 43 -18.79 3.55 5.77
C PRO A 43 -18.63 2.29 6.65
N GLU A 44 -19.72 1.78 7.20
CA GLU A 44 -19.77 0.57 8.02
C GLU A 44 -19.42 -0.71 7.25
N SER A 45 -19.64 -0.73 5.92
CA SER A 45 -19.33 -1.91 5.09
C SER A 45 -17.84 -2.07 4.75
N ARG A 46 -17.01 -1.12 5.16
CA ARG A 46 -15.56 -1.15 4.92
C ARG A 46 -14.75 -1.79 6.05
N VAL A 47 -15.39 -2.11 7.16
CA VAL A 47 -14.72 -2.84 8.26
C VAL A 47 -14.72 -4.32 7.93
N CYS A 48 -13.57 -4.97 8.10
CA CYS A 48 -13.41 -6.40 7.85
C CYS A 48 -14.29 -7.22 8.81
N SER A 49 -15.19 -8.02 8.26
CA SER A 49 -16.06 -8.91 9.04
C SER A 49 -15.31 -10.07 9.70
N SER A 50 -14.10 -10.40 9.22
CA SER A 50 -13.30 -11.51 9.77
C SER A 50 -12.55 -11.15 11.04
N CYS A 51 -11.97 -9.94 11.13
CA CYS A 51 -11.23 -9.51 12.31
C CYS A 51 -11.92 -8.38 13.09
N GLY A 52 -12.90 -7.69 12.50
CA GLY A 52 -13.63 -6.58 13.13
C GLY A 52 -12.80 -5.29 13.35
N MET A 53 -11.56 -5.24 12.86
CA MET A 53 -10.62 -4.15 13.16
C MET A 53 -10.14 -3.44 11.90
N GLY A 54 -9.70 -4.18 10.87
CA GLY A 54 -9.09 -3.63 9.68
C GLY A 54 -10.10 -3.06 8.70
N LEU A 55 -9.70 -2.02 7.97
CA LEU A 55 -10.45 -1.51 6.84
C LEU A 55 -10.20 -2.36 5.59
N LEU A 56 -11.24 -2.51 4.78
CA LEU A 56 -11.14 -3.15 3.47
C LEU A 56 -10.55 -2.15 2.46
N LEU A 57 -9.46 -2.56 1.84
CA LEU A 57 -8.73 -1.82 0.82
C LEU A 57 -8.75 -2.60 -0.49
N GLN A 58 -8.57 -1.92 -1.60
CA GLN A 58 -8.41 -2.50 -2.93
C GLN A 58 -6.98 -2.33 -3.40
N ALA A 59 -6.47 -3.35 -4.06
CA ALA A 59 -5.20 -3.26 -4.80
C ALA A 59 -5.32 -4.06 -6.09
N PRO A 60 -4.52 -3.76 -7.12
CA PRO A 60 -4.41 -4.62 -8.28
C PRO A 60 -4.09 -6.06 -7.85
N ALA A 61 -4.73 -7.04 -8.48
CA ALA A 61 -4.66 -8.44 -8.08
C ALA A 61 -3.24 -9.00 -7.96
N GLU A 62 -2.34 -8.48 -8.77
CA GLU A 62 -0.90 -8.82 -8.78
C GLU A 62 -0.14 -8.34 -7.53
N PHE A 63 -0.68 -7.34 -6.81
CA PHE A 63 -0.08 -6.77 -5.60
C PHE A 63 -0.81 -7.12 -4.33
N ALA A 64 -2.11 -7.46 -4.44
CA ALA A 64 -2.90 -7.78 -3.27
C ALA A 64 -2.20 -8.85 -2.41
N PRO A 65 -2.09 -8.65 -1.09
CA PRO A 65 -1.46 -9.61 -0.22
C PRO A 65 -2.31 -10.88 -0.12
N SER A 66 -1.66 -12.00 0.09
CA SER A 66 -2.32 -13.24 0.51
C SER A 66 -2.50 -13.26 2.03
N PRO A 67 -3.47 -14.01 2.57
CA PRO A 67 -3.55 -14.23 4.00
C PRO A 67 -2.24 -14.82 4.53
N GLY A 68 -1.64 -14.15 5.51
CA GLY A 68 -0.35 -14.54 6.07
C GLY A 68 0.86 -13.82 5.46
N ASP A 69 0.69 -13.01 4.42
CA ASP A 69 1.78 -12.17 3.93
C ASP A 69 2.04 -11.00 4.90
N PRO A 70 3.31 -10.68 5.19
CA PRO A 70 3.65 -9.44 5.88
C PRO A 70 3.51 -8.27 4.90
N PHE A 71 2.72 -7.26 5.28
CA PHE A 71 2.56 -6.06 4.47
C PHE A 71 2.35 -4.80 5.31
N LEU A 72 2.63 -3.65 4.70
CA LEU A 72 2.39 -2.33 5.24
C LEU A 72 1.59 -1.50 4.22
N VAL A 73 0.76 -0.60 4.73
CA VAL A 73 0.08 0.44 3.94
C VAL A 73 0.65 1.79 4.35
N VAL A 74 1.08 2.57 3.37
CA VAL A 74 1.81 3.83 3.57
C VAL A 74 1.15 4.92 2.73
N ASP A 75 0.93 6.09 3.31
CA ASP A 75 0.38 7.23 2.58
C ASP A 75 1.43 7.95 1.71
N GLY A 76 1.00 8.98 0.98
CA GLY A 76 1.88 9.78 0.13
C GLY A 76 2.94 10.60 0.89
N SER A 77 2.84 10.70 2.20
CA SER A 77 3.81 11.36 3.11
C SER A 77 4.79 10.36 3.73
N LEU A 78 4.76 9.10 3.28
CA LEU A 78 5.57 8.00 3.79
C LEU A 78 5.24 7.64 5.26
N THR A 79 4.01 7.90 5.66
CA THR A 79 3.49 7.59 7.00
C THR A 79 2.75 6.26 6.96
N ILE A 80 3.02 5.38 7.92
CA ILE A 80 2.35 4.08 8.03
C ILE A 80 0.89 4.29 8.44
N CYS A 81 -0.04 3.75 7.63
CA CYS A 81 -1.48 3.80 7.86
C CYS A 81 -2.03 2.48 8.39
N ALA A 82 -1.41 1.37 8.03
CA ALA A 82 -1.78 0.04 8.49
C ALA A 82 -0.57 -0.90 8.44
N LEU A 83 -0.59 -1.89 9.32
CA LEU A 83 0.44 -2.92 9.45
C LEU A 83 -0.24 -4.27 9.63
N SER A 84 0.10 -5.25 8.81
CA SER A 84 -0.45 -6.59 8.98
C SER A 84 0.14 -7.25 10.22
N ARG A 85 -0.65 -8.13 10.85
CA ARG A 85 -0.20 -8.87 12.03
C ARG A 85 1.13 -9.62 11.81
N VAL A 86 1.33 -10.19 10.62
CA VAL A 86 2.59 -10.88 10.30
C VAL A 86 3.74 -9.88 10.18
N ALA A 87 3.47 -8.66 9.68
CA ALA A 87 4.49 -7.61 9.64
C ALA A 87 4.81 -7.06 11.04
N GLU A 88 3.86 -7.04 11.98
CA GLU A 88 4.14 -6.73 13.39
C GLU A 88 5.18 -7.70 13.97
N GLU A 89 4.97 -8.99 13.78
CA GLU A 89 5.89 -10.04 14.25
C GLU A 89 7.27 -9.92 13.59
N LEU A 90 7.30 -9.64 12.27
CA LEU A 90 8.53 -9.50 11.49
C LEU A 90 9.34 -8.27 11.90
N LEU A 91 8.68 -7.15 12.16
CA LEU A 91 9.33 -5.89 12.52
C LEU A 91 9.54 -5.73 14.03
N GLY A 92 8.91 -6.59 14.85
CA GLY A 92 8.97 -6.51 16.31
C GLY A 92 8.28 -5.28 16.87
N VAL A 93 7.19 -4.81 16.22
CA VAL A 93 6.45 -3.61 16.60
C VAL A 93 4.96 -3.85 16.42
N THR A 94 4.13 -3.30 17.29
CA THR A 94 2.68 -3.37 17.14
C THR A 94 2.15 -2.33 16.15
N GLU A 95 1.00 -2.59 15.52
CA GLU A 95 0.35 -1.63 14.63
C GLU A 95 0.12 -0.28 15.32
N THR A 96 -0.28 -0.30 16.59
CA THR A 96 -0.50 0.92 17.40
C THR A 96 0.76 1.76 17.58
N GLU A 97 1.92 1.14 17.64
CA GLU A 97 3.22 1.82 17.77
C GLU A 97 3.75 2.31 16.43
N ALA A 98 3.39 1.63 15.33
CA ALA A 98 3.89 1.94 13.98
C ALA A 98 3.03 2.95 13.23
N VAL A 99 1.71 2.93 13.41
CA VAL A 99 0.77 3.85 12.73
C VAL A 99 1.10 5.30 13.10
N ASN A 100 0.99 6.18 12.10
CA ASN A 100 1.38 7.59 12.14
C ASN A 100 2.89 7.86 12.26
N ARG A 101 3.74 6.83 12.12
CA ARG A 101 5.20 7.01 12.07
C ARG A 101 5.71 6.85 10.64
N HIS A 102 6.87 7.44 10.39
CA HIS A 102 7.50 7.37 9.08
C HIS A 102 8.07 5.98 8.81
N ILE A 103 7.82 5.41 7.61
CA ILE A 103 8.27 4.05 7.27
C ILE A 103 9.79 3.86 7.41
N GLY A 104 10.57 4.90 7.15
CA GLY A 104 12.04 4.87 7.30
C GLY A 104 12.54 4.57 8.70
N GLU A 105 11.68 4.65 9.72
CA GLU A 105 12.01 4.24 11.08
C GLU A 105 12.06 2.71 11.23
N PHE A 106 11.39 1.98 10.34
CA PHE A 106 11.23 0.52 10.41
C PHE A 106 11.91 -0.21 9.28
N LEU A 107 11.89 0.36 8.07
CA LEU A 107 12.45 -0.24 6.86
C LEU A 107 13.35 0.74 6.12
N VAL A 108 14.50 0.25 5.68
CA VAL A 108 15.44 0.99 4.85
C VAL A 108 15.80 0.16 3.60
N PRO A 109 16.31 0.78 2.52
CA PRO A 109 16.81 0.05 1.37
C PRO A 109 17.82 -1.01 1.78
N GLY A 110 17.71 -2.22 1.21
CA GLY A 110 18.57 -3.36 1.55
C GLY A 110 20.02 -3.18 1.11
N ASP A 111 20.22 -2.48 -0.02
CA ASP A 111 21.53 -2.19 -0.62
C ASP A 111 21.72 -0.68 -0.72
N SER A 112 22.21 -0.07 0.35
CA SER A 112 22.50 1.37 0.38
C SER A 112 23.71 1.75 -0.49
N GLU A 113 24.51 0.78 -0.92
CA GLU A 113 25.72 0.97 -1.70
C GLU A 113 25.55 0.72 -3.21
N ALA A 114 24.41 0.19 -3.65
CA ALA A 114 24.18 -0.01 -5.07
C ALA A 114 23.87 1.36 -5.75
N PRO A 115 24.62 1.73 -6.82
CA PRO A 115 24.42 3.00 -7.52
C PRO A 115 23.02 3.13 -8.18
N THR A 116 22.25 2.08 -8.17
CA THR A 116 20.86 1.99 -8.66
C THR A 116 19.85 1.69 -7.55
N SER A 117 20.18 1.95 -6.27
CA SER A 117 19.18 1.80 -5.20
C SER A 117 18.03 2.74 -5.51
N GLU A 118 16.96 2.20 -6.12
CA GLU A 118 15.74 2.96 -6.31
C GLU A 118 15.31 3.48 -4.95
N ASN A 119 15.11 4.79 -4.87
CA ASN A 119 14.74 5.43 -3.62
C ASN A 119 13.38 4.87 -3.18
N LEU A 120 13.37 4.03 -2.14
CA LEU A 120 12.17 3.42 -1.58
C LEU A 120 11.08 4.47 -1.31
N GLY A 121 11.46 5.62 -0.78
CA GLY A 121 10.53 6.71 -0.52
C GLY A 121 9.88 7.24 -1.80
N ALA A 122 10.63 7.42 -2.87
CA ALA A 122 10.08 7.85 -4.17
C ALA A 122 9.13 6.81 -4.75
N LEU A 123 9.47 5.51 -4.69
CA LEU A 123 8.61 4.43 -5.16
C LEU A 123 7.28 4.39 -4.40
N LEU A 124 7.33 4.52 -3.08
CA LEU A 124 6.13 4.55 -2.25
C LEU A 124 5.27 5.78 -2.54
N ALA A 125 5.89 6.96 -2.68
CA ALA A 125 5.17 8.18 -3.00
C ALA A 125 4.48 8.11 -4.38
N TRP A 126 5.12 7.51 -5.39
CA TRP A 126 4.52 7.29 -6.71
C TRP A 126 3.39 6.25 -6.64
N ALA A 127 3.60 5.13 -5.96
CA ALA A 127 2.57 4.13 -5.78
C ALA A 127 1.33 4.70 -5.07
N ALA A 128 1.51 5.51 -4.03
CA ALA A 128 0.41 6.17 -3.33
C ALA A 128 -0.37 7.14 -4.21
N ARG A 129 0.24 7.70 -5.27
CA ARG A 129 -0.46 8.53 -6.27
C ARG A 129 -1.19 7.70 -7.33
N GLY A 130 -0.88 6.41 -7.44
CA GLY A 130 -1.38 5.55 -8.50
C GLY A 130 -0.57 5.61 -9.80
N ASP A 131 0.59 6.30 -9.80
CA ASP A 131 1.37 6.58 -11.00
C ASP A 131 2.47 5.54 -11.26
N ALA A 132 2.73 4.63 -10.32
CA ALA A 132 3.84 3.71 -10.43
C ALA A 132 3.45 2.36 -11.04
N PRO A 133 4.24 1.84 -11.99
CA PRO A 133 4.21 0.41 -12.28
C PRO A 133 4.71 -0.37 -11.07
N ALA A 134 4.29 -1.64 -10.99
CA ALA A 134 4.81 -2.57 -10.03
C ALA A 134 6.32 -2.63 -10.02
N LYS A 135 6.88 -2.48 -8.85
CA LYS A 135 8.31 -2.64 -8.65
C LYS A 135 8.60 -3.50 -7.43
N SER A 136 9.68 -4.26 -7.54
CA SER A 136 10.23 -5.01 -6.40
C SER A 136 11.55 -4.38 -6.02
N VAL A 137 11.72 -4.12 -4.74
CA VAL A 137 12.95 -3.56 -4.17
C VAL A 137 13.40 -4.42 -3.00
N VAL A 138 14.69 -4.42 -2.71
CA VAL A 138 15.21 -5.08 -1.52
C VAL A 138 15.18 -4.10 -0.36
N VAL A 139 14.58 -4.51 0.76
CA VAL A 139 14.53 -3.74 2.00
C VAL A 139 15.08 -4.56 3.16
N ARG A 140 15.45 -3.89 4.23
CA ARG A 140 15.83 -4.52 5.50
C ARG A 140 15.18 -3.77 6.67
N PRO A 141 14.83 -4.47 7.76
CA PRO A 141 14.45 -3.80 8.99
C PRO A 141 15.60 -2.97 9.56
N THR A 142 15.28 -1.84 10.16
CA THR A 142 16.29 -0.95 10.76
C THR A 142 16.95 -1.55 11.98
N ASN A 143 16.24 -2.40 12.71
CA ASN A 143 16.66 -3.00 13.98
C ASN A 143 17.29 -4.40 13.84
N THR A 144 17.37 -4.96 12.61
CA THR A 144 17.85 -6.33 12.40
C THR A 144 18.94 -6.36 11.33
N PHE A 145 20.12 -6.87 11.68
CA PHE A 145 21.21 -7.05 10.74
C PHE A 145 21.10 -8.39 9.98
N GLY A 146 21.50 -8.37 8.71
CA GLY A 146 21.61 -9.58 7.89
C GLY A 146 20.30 -10.11 7.32
N VAL A 147 19.17 -9.55 7.71
CA VAL A 147 17.85 -9.93 7.18
C VAL A 147 17.46 -8.97 6.06
N ARG A 148 17.06 -9.55 4.92
CA ARG A 148 16.59 -8.79 3.75
C ARG A 148 15.29 -9.36 3.24
N TYR A 149 14.42 -8.50 2.73
CA TYR A 149 13.15 -8.86 2.13
C TYR A 149 13.02 -8.29 0.73
N TRP A 150 12.41 -9.05 -0.16
CA TRP A 150 11.86 -8.51 -1.38
C TRP A 150 10.55 -7.80 -1.05
N ALA A 151 10.49 -6.52 -1.36
CA ALA A 151 9.28 -5.73 -1.20
C ALA A 151 8.64 -5.48 -2.54
N ARG A 152 7.42 -5.95 -2.75
CA ARG A 152 6.59 -5.58 -3.89
C ARG A 152 5.83 -4.31 -3.52
N VAL A 153 5.99 -3.27 -4.31
CA VAL A 153 5.36 -1.96 -4.09
C VAL A 153 4.31 -1.72 -5.16
N GLY A 154 3.10 -1.37 -4.77
CA GLY A 154 2.00 -1.05 -5.66
C GLY A 154 0.98 -0.12 -5.03
N PRO A 155 0.03 0.41 -5.81
CA PRO A 155 -1.03 1.27 -5.30
C PRO A 155 -2.09 0.47 -4.56
N CYS A 156 -2.73 1.10 -3.57
CA CYS A 156 -3.95 0.60 -2.93
C CYS A 156 -4.87 1.75 -2.51
N GLY A 157 -6.08 1.40 -2.08
CA GLY A 157 -7.04 2.39 -1.58
C GLY A 157 -8.47 1.88 -1.52
N PRO A 158 -9.47 2.76 -1.33
CA PRO A 158 -9.41 4.11 -0.82
C PRO A 158 -9.21 4.18 0.70
N PRO A 159 -8.61 5.24 1.26
CA PRO A 159 -7.95 6.36 0.58
C PRO A 159 -6.68 5.93 -0.17
N ARG A 160 -6.21 6.75 -1.12
CA ARG A 160 -5.01 6.43 -1.91
C ARG A 160 -3.80 6.24 -1.01
N ALA A 161 -3.13 5.11 -1.17
CA ALA A 161 -1.95 4.73 -0.42
C ALA A 161 -1.06 3.80 -1.25
N ALA A 162 0.14 3.56 -0.80
CA ALA A 162 1.03 2.51 -1.30
C ALA A 162 0.90 1.25 -0.44
N LEU A 163 0.85 0.12 -1.07
CA LEU A 163 0.94 -1.20 -0.46
C LEU A 163 2.35 -1.75 -0.66
N LEU A 164 2.97 -2.17 0.42
CA LEU A 164 4.28 -2.80 0.46
C LEU A 164 4.11 -4.23 0.99
N VAL A 165 4.29 -5.24 0.16
CA VAL A 165 4.21 -6.66 0.54
C VAL A 165 5.61 -7.22 0.60
N LEU A 166 5.99 -7.78 1.75
CA LEU A 166 7.32 -8.32 1.99
C LEU A 166 7.36 -9.83 1.73
N ALA A 167 8.45 -10.30 1.15
CA ALA A 167 8.76 -11.71 0.97
C ALA A 167 10.24 -11.94 1.29
N ASP A 168 10.58 -13.13 1.75
CA ASP A 168 11.98 -13.49 2.04
C ASP A 168 12.87 -13.28 0.80
N ALA A 169 13.93 -12.52 0.96
CA ALA A 169 15.01 -12.44 0.00
C ALA A 169 15.99 -13.59 0.29
N ARG A 170 15.73 -14.74 -0.33
CA ARG A 170 16.68 -15.87 -0.34
C ARG A 170 17.83 -15.62 -1.29
#